data_fba84c4d25353d2cfbcf3f3d9ce8480d
#
_entry.id   fba84c4d25353d2cfbcf3f3d9ce8480d
#
_cell.length_a   1.000
_cell.length_b   1.000
_cell.length_c   1.000
_cell.angle_alpha   90.00
_cell.angle_beta   90.00
_cell.angle_gamma   90.00
#
_symmetry.space_group_name_H-M   'P 1'
#
loop_
_entity.id
_entity.type
_entity.pdbx_description
1 polymer ?
#
loop_
_entity_poly.entity_id
_entity_poly.type
_entity_poly.pdbx_seq_one_letter_code
_entity_poly.pdbx_strand_id
1 'polypeptide(L)'
;IPFYDDVSTIGGLNDRVANTDPNSPSEWIDAGDWFPEATAAIRHYGDSMVEYSSGSILALRRVNDQRLIMNGRNYVIETSEYRVTKQLQDDGDHFMAYSTNRETYPDGRQIHAPFSIPKDAIRYIYLVLGCVTKEYSNGAIQIRK
;
A
#
# COMPACT_ATOMS: atom_id res chain seq x y z
N ILE A 1 -16.58 -3.60 -0.55
CA ILE A 1 -15.43 -3.15 -1.34
C ILE A 1 -14.57 -4.33 -1.76
N PRO A 2 -13.89 -4.23 -2.89
CA PRO A 2 -13.00 -5.30 -3.31
C PRO A 2 -11.79 -5.43 -2.41
N PHE A 3 -11.36 -6.66 -2.20
CA PHE A 3 -10.20 -6.98 -1.40
C PHE A 3 -9.19 -7.76 -2.25
N TYR A 4 -7.97 -7.28 -2.28
CA TYR A 4 -6.88 -7.85 -3.06
C TYR A 4 -5.84 -8.43 -2.10
N ASP A 5 -5.82 -9.75 -1.98
CA ASP A 5 -5.00 -10.43 -0.98
C ASP A 5 -3.63 -10.87 -1.48
N ASP A 6 -3.55 -11.23 -2.71
CA ASP A 6 -2.42 -11.99 -3.21
C ASP A 6 -1.31 -11.16 -3.81
N VAL A 7 -1.20 -9.93 -3.44
CA VAL A 7 -0.34 -9.07 -4.19
C VAL A 7 1.01 -8.97 -3.57
N SER A 8 1.97 -9.36 -4.33
CA SER A 8 3.33 -9.09 -4.04
C SER A 8 3.58 -7.59 -4.15
N THR A 9 4.06 -7.01 -3.10
CA THR A 9 4.21 -5.56 -3.05
C THR A 9 5.50 -5.05 -3.63
N ILE A 10 6.43 -5.89 -4.02
CA ILE A 10 7.68 -5.42 -4.59
C ILE A 10 8.09 -6.33 -5.71
N GLY A 11 8.08 -5.80 -6.92
CA GLY A 11 8.63 -6.45 -8.09
C GLY A 11 8.23 -7.90 -8.24
N GLY A 12 7.24 -8.23 -7.52
CA GLY A 12 6.97 -9.61 -7.41
C GLY A 12 5.69 -9.98 -8.05
N LEU A 13 5.44 -9.45 -9.18
CA LEU A 13 4.37 -9.99 -9.93
C LEU A 13 4.66 -11.41 -10.17
N ASN A 14 3.90 -12.18 -9.53
CA ASN A 14 4.07 -13.59 -9.59
C ASN A 14 3.57 -14.13 -10.88
N ASP A 15 4.24 -15.11 -11.35
CA ASP A 15 3.83 -15.80 -12.56
C ASP A 15 2.44 -16.40 -12.44
N ARG A 16 2.01 -16.69 -11.25
CA ARG A 16 0.66 -17.18 -11.04
C ARG A 16 -0.40 -16.20 -11.52
N VAL A 17 -0.04 -14.96 -11.61
CA VAL A 17 -0.94 -13.93 -12.08
C VAL A 17 -1.12 -14.00 -13.58
N ALA A 18 -0.29 -14.76 -14.27
CA ALA A 18 -0.39 -14.89 -15.72
C ALA A 18 -1.75 -15.35 -16.19
N ASN A 19 -2.45 -16.10 -15.36
CA ASN A 19 -3.77 -16.61 -15.71
C ASN A 19 -4.90 -15.90 -14.97
N THR A 20 -4.58 -14.81 -14.28
CA THR A 20 -5.53 -14.08 -13.47
C THR A 20 -5.38 -12.61 -13.76
N ASP A 21 -6.49 -11.93 -13.93
CA ASP A 21 -6.46 -10.47 -14.05
C ASP A 21 -5.84 -9.92 -12.77
N PRO A 22 -4.70 -9.20 -12.86
CA PRO A 22 -4.04 -8.65 -11.67
C PRO A 22 -4.89 -7.63 -10.94
N ASN A 23 -5.94 -7.14 -11.59
CA ASN A 23 -6.88 -6.21 -10.96
C ASN A 23 -8.13 -6.89 -10.44
N SER A 24 -8.22 -8.21 -10.57
CA SER A 24 -9.37 -8.94 -10.03
C SER A 24 -9.24 -9.07 -8.52
N PRO A 25 -10.28 -8.70 -7.77
CA PRO A 25 -10.24 -8.87 -6.32
C PRO A 25 -10.29 -10.34 -5.92
N SER A 26 -9.62 -10.67 -4.82
CA SER A 26 -9.69 -12.01 -4.23
C SER A 26 -11.06 -12.26 -3.64
N GLU A 27 -11.65 -11.25 -3.04
CA GLU A 27 -12.98 -11.32 -2.45
C GLU A 27 -13.52 -9.92 -2.25
N TRP A 28 -14.77 -9.85 -1.82
CA TRP A 28 -15.40 -8.58 -1.47
C TRP A 28 -15.64 -8.56 0.02
N ILE A 29 -15.32 -7.45 0.66
CA ILE A 29 -15.52 -7.28 2.09
C ILE A 29 -16.37 -6.06 2.36
N ASP A 30 -16.99 -6.04 3.54
CA ASP A 30 -17.77 -4.91 3.99
C ASP A 30 -16.86 -4.01 4.85
N ALA A 31 -16.66 -2.78 4.40
CA ALA A 31 -15.88 -1.81 5.16
C ALA A 31 -16.62 -1.32 6.40
N GLY A 32 -17.94 -1.45 6.41
CA GLY A 32 -18.76 -1.03 7.52
C GLY A 32 -18.62 0.45 7.82
N ASP A 33 -18.85 0.79 9.08
CA ASP A 33 -18.80 2.18 9.53
C ASP A 33 -17.38 2.68 9.81
N TRP A 34 -16.40 1.78 9.80
CA TRP A 34 -15.02 2.14 10.15
C TRP A 34 -14.35 2.96 9.07
N PHE A 35 -14.58 2.59 7.81
CA PHE A 35 -13.96 3.27 6.68
C PHE A 35 -15.01 3.51 5.59
N PRO A 36 -15.97 4.43 5.84
CA PRO A 36 -17.06 4.63 4.88
C PRO A 36 -16.60 5.15 3.53
N GLU A 37 -15.42 5.77 3.48
CA GLU A 37 -14.87 6.30 2.24
C GLU A 37 -14.02 5.28 1.47
N ALA A 38 -13.83 4.10 2.01
CA ALA A 38 -12.97 3.10 1.38
C ALA A 38 -13.57 2.60 0.07
N THR A 39 -12.73 2.50 -0.93
CA THR A 39 -13.10 1.97 -2.25
C THR A 39 -12.45 0.63 -2.53
N ALA A 40 -11.46 0.23 -1.73
CA ALA A 40 -10.77 -1.03 -1.87
C ALA A 40 -10.05 -1.37 -0.59
N ALA A 41 -9.56 -2.60 -0.51
CA ALA A 41 -8.69 -3.03 0.57
C ALA A 41 -7.63 -3.97 0.01
N ILE A 42 -6.46 -3.94 0.62
CA ILE A 42 -5.38 -4.87 0.28
C ILE A 42 -4.78 -5.45 1.55
N ARG A 43 -4.17 -6.62 1.41
CA ARG A 43 -3.33 -7.13 2.48
C ARG A 43 -1.92 -6.56 2.32
N HIS A 44 -1.40 -6.08 3.41
CA HIS A 44 -0.05 -5.50 3.45
C HIS A 44 0.96 -6.55 3.88
N TYR A 45 2.08 -6.62 3.17
CA TYR A 45 3.19 -7.49 3.49
C TYR A 45 4.47 -6.68 3.58
N GLY A 46 5.37 -7.14 4.43
CA GLY A 46 6.68 -6.51 4.58
C GLY A 46 6.75 -5.57 5.76
N ASP A 47 7.92 -4.99 5.95
CA ASP A 47 8.25 -4.19 7.13
C ASP A 47 8.73 -2.78 6.80
N SER A 48 8.56 -2.33 5.57
CA SER A 48 9.02 -1.00 5.16
C SER A 48 8.24 0.14 5.79
N MET A 49 7.01 -0.13 6.25
CA MET A 49 6.17 0.87 6.89
C MET A 49 5.90 0.44 8.33
N VAL A 50 6.46 1.18 9.29
CA VAL A 50 6.41 0.77 10.71
C VAL A 50 5.01 0.81 11.28
N GLU A 51 4.11 1.63 10.73
CA GLU A 51 2.74 1.74 11.21
C GLU A 51 1.84 0.60 10.76
N TYR A 52 2.28 -0.21 9.80
CA TYR A 52 1.49 -1.32 9.26
C TYR A 52 2.20 -2.64 9.48
N SER A 53 1.65 -3.48 10.33
CA SER A 53 2.24 -4.80 10.53
C SER A 53 1.98 -5.68 9.31
N SER A 54 2.93 -6.56 9.03
CA SER A 54 2.79 -7.51 7.93
C SER A 54 1.58 -8.41 8.17
N GLY A 55 0.74 -8.57 7.15
CA GLY A 55 -0.51 -9.33 7.24
C GLY A 55 -1.72 -8.49 7.59
N SER A 56 -1.56 -7.21 7.91
CA SER A 56 -2.70 -6.33 8.16
C SER A 56 -3.43 -5.99 6.87
N ILE A 57 -4.67 -5.56 7.01
CA ILE A 57 -5.49 -5.12 5.88
C ILE A 57 -5.52 -3.60 5.87
N LEU A 58 -5.16 -3.03 4.74
CA LEU A 58 -5.23 -1.58 4.54
C LEU A 58 -6.54 -1.22 3.87
N ALA A 59 -7.25 -0.27 4.48
CA ALA A 59 -8.44 0.33 3.87
C ALA A 59 -7.99 1.49 2.99
N LEU A 60 -8.44 1.50 1.75
CA LEU A 60 -7.94 2.40 0.72
C LEU A 60 -9.06 3.20 0.08
N ARG A 61 -8.74 4.42 -0.31
CA ARG A 61 -9.60 5.23 -1.15
C ARG A 61 -8.87 5.56 -2.45
N ARG A 62 -9.48 5.25 -3.59
CA ARG A 62 -8.87 5.55 -4.87
C ARG A 62 -8.70 7.05 -5.07
N VAL A 63 -7.54 7.45 -5.56
CA VAL A 63 -7.25 8.83 -5.94
C VAL A 63 -7.39 8.92 -7.45
N ASN A 64 -8.31 9.75 -7.91
CA ASN A 64 -8.59 9.90 -9.33
C ASN A 64 -7.79 11.03 -9.98
N ASP A 65 -7.19 11.90 -9.19
CA ASP A 65 -6.42 13.04 -9.69
C ASP A 65 -5.09 13.14 -8.93
N GLN A 66 -4.00 12.84 -9.62
CA GLN A 66 -2.67 12.85 -9.02
C GLN A 66 -2.27 14.24 -8.50
N ARG A 67 -2.85 15.30 -9.03
CA ARG A 67 -2.52 16.66 -8.59
C ARG A 67 -2.98 16.92 -7.16
N LEU A 68 -3.85 16.08 -6.63
CA LEU A 68 -4.43 16.24 -5.29
C LEU A 68 -3.75 15.37 -4.24
N ILE A 69 -2.60 14.79 -4.56
CA ILE A 69 -1.82 14.03 -3.60
C ILE A 69 -1.31 14.98 -2.51
N MET A 70 -1.43 14.56 -1.27
CA MET A 70 -0.95 15.33 -0.13
C MET A 70 0.41 14.80 0.30
N ASN A 71 1.40 15.69 0.34
CA ASN A 71 2.74 15.34 0.77
C ASN A 71 2.75 14.81 2.20
N GLY A 72 3.51 13.76 2.43
CA GLY A 72 3.66 13.19 3.76
C GLY A 72 2.59 12.19 4.15
N ARG A 73 1.60 11.95 3.30
CA ARG A 73 0.60 10.91 3.53
C ARG A 73 1.03 9.60 2.90
N ASN A 74 0.43 8.52 3.37
CA ASN A 74 0.75 7.18 2.90
C ASN A 74 -0.20 6.77 1.79
N TYR A 75 0.37 6.23 0.73
CA TYR A 75 -0.37 5.82 -0.46
C TYR A 75 0.08 4.45 -0.91
N VAL A 76 -0.84 3.73 -1.53
CA VAL A 76 -0.52 2.53 -2.28
C VAL A 76 -0.43 2.94 -3.74
N ILE A 77 0.69 2.64 -4.38
CA ILE A 77 0.93 2.99 -5.78
C ILE A 77 1.14 1.72 -6.56
N GLU A 78 0.44 1.64 -7.70
CA GLU A 78 0.59 0.53 -8.62
C GLU A 78 1.12 1.03 -9.95
N THR A 79 2.20 0.40 -10.39
CA THR A 79 2.75 0.56 -11.74
C THR A 79 2.60 -0.76 -12.49
N SER A 80 3.12 -0.84 -13.72
CA SER A 80 3.14 -2.11 -14.44
C SER A 80 4.05 -3.16 -13.81
N GLU A 81 5.00 -2.74 -12.98
CA GLU A 81 6.04 -3.61 -12.46
C GLU A 81 5.88 -3.96 -10.99
N TYR A 82 5.19 -3.11 -10.23
CA TYR A 82 5.09 -3.33 -8.78
C TYR A 82 3.90 -2.61 -8.18
N ARG A 83 3.57 -3.01 -6.96
CA ARG A 83 2.65 -2.28 -6.08
C ARG A 83 3.38 -2.06 -4.76
N VAL A 84 3.43 -0.83 -4.30
CA VAL A 84 4.13 -0.47 -3.06
C VAL A 84 3.27 0.42 -2.19
N THR A 85 3.48 0.34 -0.89
CA THR A 85 2.88 1.25 0.09
C THR A 85 3.99 2.14 0.62
N LYS A 86 3.89 3.43 0.40
CA LYS A 86 4.94 4.39 0.75
C LYS A 86 4.36 5.73 1.14
N GLN A 87 5.16 6.50 1.85
CA GLN A 87 4.87 7.92 2.10
C GLN A 87 5.34 8.71 0.89
N LEU A 88 4.48 9.53 0.33
CA LEU A 88 4.79 10.25 -0.89
C LEU A 88 5.12 11.70 -0.67
N GLN A 89 6.05 12.19 -1.49
CA GLN A 89 6.41 13.59 -1.58
C GLN A 89 6.43 13.96 -3.06
N ASP A 90 5.69 14.99 -3.43
CA ASP A 90 5.69 15.48 -4.81
C ASP A 90 7.03 16.12 -5.12
N ASP A 91 7.62 15.75 -6.25
CA ASP A 91 8.93 16.27 -6.66
C ASP A 91 8.94 16.52 -8.16
N GLY A 92 7.94 17.25 -8.66
CA GLY A 92 7.85 17.64 -10.07
C GLY A 92 7.19 16.59 -10.93
N ASP A 93 7.96 15.97 -11.79
CA ASP A 93 7.44 14.94 -12.70
C ASP A 93 7.43 13.53 -12.09
N HIS A 94 7.84 13.42 -10.83
CA HIS A 94 7.83 12.16 -10.11
C HIS A 94 7.44 12.39 -8.65
N PHE A 95 7.09 11.30 -7.97
CA PHE A 95 6.95 11.30 -6.52
C PHE A 95 8.18 10.62 -5.91
N MET A 96 8.69 11.20 -4.82
CA MET A 96 9.62 10.47 -3.97
C MET A 96 8.82 9.59 -3.02
N ALA A 97 9.21 8.34 -2.97
CA ALA A 97 8.54 7.33 -2.14
C ALA A 97 9.44 6.98 -0.97
N TYR A 98 8.95 7.22 0.23
CA TYR A 98 9.70 6.99 1.45
C TYR A 98 9.10 5.85 2.24
N SER A 99 9.97 5.07 2.84
CA SER A 99 9.58 4.08 3.85
C SER A 99 9.65 4.72 5.22
N THR A 100 8.68 4.45 6.07
CA THR A 100 8.71 4.96 7.44
C THR A 100 9.63 4.17 8.33
N ASN A 101 9.98 2.95 7.94
CA ASN A 101 11.01 2.19 8.61
C ASN A 101 12.40 2.74 8.23
N ARG A 102 13.11 3.27 9.21
CA ARG A 102 14.40 3.94 9.00
C ARG A 102 15.60 3.09 9.39
N GLU A 103 15.41 1.79 9.51
CA GLU A 103 16.50 0.89 9.86
C GLU A 103 17.62 0.96 8.83
N THR A 104 18.86 0.80 9.33
CA THR A 104 20.05 0.85 8.49
C THR A 104 20.86 -0.43 8.62
N TYR A 105 21.65 -0.69 7.60
CA TYR A 105 22.73 -1.67 7.68
C TYR A 105 23.84 -1.15 8.59
N PRO A 106 24.76 -2.03 9.05
CA PRO A 106 25.86 -1.59 9.92
C PRO A 106 26.72 -0.48 9.31
N ASP A 107 26.77 -0.37 7.99
CA ASP A 107 27.54 0.67 7.30
C ASP A 107 26.78 1.99 7.16
N GLY A 108 25.58 2.09 7.70
CA GLY A 108 24.78 3.32 7.68
C GLY A 108 23.84 3.45 6.50
N ARG A 109 23.90 2.55 5.51
CA ARG A 109 22.95 2.60 4.40
C ARG A 109 21.56 2.22 4.87
N GLN A 110 20.55 2.88 4.33
CA GLN A 110 19.15 2.56 4.65
C GLN A 110 18.76 1.23 4.02
N ILE A 111 18.12 0.37 4.79
CA ILE A 111 17.59 -0.89 4.27
C ILE A 111 16.45 -0.60 3.30
N HIS A 112 15.57 0.33 3.65
CA HIS A 112 14.46 0.75 2.81
C HIS A 112 14.73 2.16 2.29
N ALA A 113 15.65 2.27 1.34
CA ALA A 113 16.02 3.58 0.79
C ALA A 113 14.88 4.20 -0.01
N PRO A 114 14.72 5.52 0.02
CA PRO A 114 13.73 6.17 -0.80
C PRO A 114 14.05 6.01 -2.29
N PHE A 115 13.00 6.04 -3.11
CA PHE A 115 13.16 5.96 -4.56
C PHE A 115 12.10 6.83 -5.25
N SER A 116 12.35 7.15 -6.51
CA SER A 116 11.43 7.97 -7.27
C SER A 116 10.48 7.09 -8.09
N ILE A 117 9.24 7.56 -8.23
CA ILE A 117 8.25 6.92 -9.08
C ILE A 117 7.79 7.97 -10.08
N PRO A 118 8.10 7.79 -11.38
CA PRO A 118 7.63 8.73 -12.39
C PRO A 118 6.10 8.79 -12.41
N LYS A 119 5.56 9.99 -12.46
CA LYS A 119 4.10 10.15 -12.45
C LYS A 119 3.43 9.47 -13.63
N ASP A 120 4.08 9.47 -14.78
CA ASP A 120 3.52 8.84 -15.98
C ASP A 120 3.61 7.31 -15.96
N ALA A 121 4.33 6.73 -15.03
CA ALA A 121 4.39 5.28 -14.86
C ALA A 121 3.29 4.74 -13.93
N ILE A 122 2.56 5.62 -13.27
CA ILE A 122 1.59 5.23 -12.26
C ILE A 122 0.28 4.86 -12.93
N ARG A 123 -0.22 3.68 -12.60
CA ARG A 123 -1.52 3.19 -13.08
C ARG A 123 -2.63 3.49 -12.09
N TYR A 124 -2.39 3.27 -10.82
CA TYR A 124 -3.37 3.51 -9.76
C TYR A 124 -2.68 4.06 -8.53
N ILE A 125 -3.37 4.97 -7.85
CA ILE A 125 -2.97 5.48 -6.54
C ILE A 125 -4.14 5.36 -5.59
N TYR A 126 -3.87 4.91 -4.38
CA TYR A 126 -4.87 4.84 -3.32
C TYR A 126 -4.32 5.51 -2.07
N LEU A 127 -5.13 6.35 -1.46
CA LEU A 127 -4.80 6.89 -0.14
C LEU A 127 -5.08 5.82 0.91
N VAL A 128 -4.14 5.59 1.81
CA VAL A 128 -4.35 4.68 2.93
C VAL A 128 -5.16 5.41 3.99
N LEU A 129 -6.35 4.93 4.26
CA LEU A 129 -7.25 5.49 5.27
C LEU A 129 -6.92 4.97 6.66
N GLY A 130 -6.47 3.75 6.76
CA GLY A 130 -6.11 3.10 7.99
C GLY A 130 -5.86 1.62 7.79
N CYS A 131 -5.61 0.91 8.87
CA CYS A 131 -5.36 -0.52 8.78
C CYS A 131 -6.15 -1.29 9.85
N VAL A 132 -6.36 -2.57 9.55
CA VAL A 132 -7.03 -3.50 10.43
C VAL A 132 -6.09 -4.66 10.65
N THR A 133 -5.79 -4.94 11.92
CA THR A 133 -4.97 -6.08 12.29
C THR A 133 -5.74 -7.01 13.19
N LYS A 134 -5.53 -8.30 13.01
CA LYS A 134 -6.16 -9.30 13.84
C LYS A 134 -5.17 -9.72 14.93
N GLU A 135 -5.61 -9.64 16.16
CA GLU A 135 -4.80 -10.15 17.26
C GLU A 135 -4.83 -11.66 17.27
N TYR A 136 -3.65 -12.21 17.40
CA TYR A 136 -3.47 -13.65 17.23
C TYR A 136 -4.08 -14.46 18.35
N SER A 137 -3.93 -13.98 19.58
CA SER A 137 -4.23 -14.78 20.75
C SER A 137 -5.71 -14.96 21.03
N ASN A 138 -6.55 -14.04 20.58
CA ASN A 138 -7.98 -14.08 20.88
C ASN A 138 -8.87 -13.76 19.70
N GLY A 139 -8.29 -13.56 18.55
CA GLY A 139 -9.06 -13.24 17.36
C GLY A 139 -9.63 -11.84 17.32
N ALA A 140 -9.28 -10.98 18.28
CA ALA A 140 -9.76 -9.60 18.26
C ALA A 140 -9.15 -8.83 17.10
N ILE A 141 -9.91 -7.85 16.60
CA ILE A 141 -9.47 -7.02 15.49
C ILE A 141 -9.08 -5.65 16.03
N GLN A 142 -7.88 -5.21 15.70
CA GLN A 142 -7.41 -3.88 16.03
C GLN A 142 -7.52 -2.97 14.82
N ILE A 143 -8.06 -1.77 15.03
CA ILE A 143 -8.28 -0.82 13.97
C ILE A 143 -7.45 0.42 14.25
N ARG A 144 -6.70 0.86 13.23
CA ARG A 144 -5.86 2.05 13.30
C ARG A 144 -6.22 2.96 12.13
N LYS A 145 -6.75 4.10 12.46
CA LYS A 145 -7.12 5.10 11.46
C LYS A 145 -6.03 6.16 11.32
#